data_82fe683ecb3cd25dadf51161891a890a
#
_entry.id   82fe683ecb3cd25dadf51161891a890a
#
_cell.length_a   1.000
_cell.length_b   1.000
_cell.length_c   1.000
_cell.angle_alpha   90.00
_cell.angle_beta   90.00
_cell.angle_gamma   90.00
#
_symmetry.space_group_name_H-M   'P 1'
#
loop_
_entity.id
_entity.type
_entity.pdbx_description
1 polymer ?
#
loop_
_entity_poly.entity_id
_entity_poly.type
_entity_poly.pdbx_seq_one_letter_code
_entity_poly.pdbx_strand_id
1 'polypeptide(L)'
;SWWGNIRFEKTFTPELCRLLAQSGCIAVSGGLEVASDRLLARMKKGVTVAQVARVTRAFSDAGVQVHAYLMYGFPTQTVAETVDSLEYVRQLFLEGCIASGFFHRFTCTVHSPVGRDPAAYGVTLLPQPKGRFARNDIGFVDPSGVDHDALGEALSTALYNYMHGVALERDVR
;
A
#
# COMPACT_ATOMS: atom_id res chain seq x y z
N SER A 1 9.45 -8.78 -23.67
CA SER A 1 8.65 -8.07 -22.67
C SER A 1 9.21 -8.33 -21.27
N TRP A 2 9.03 -7.37 -20.40
CA TRP A 2 9.50 -7.43 -19.01
C TRP A 2 8.54 -6.69 -18.07
N TRP A 3 8.68 -6.97 -16.78
CA TRP A 3 8.01 -6.25 -15.70
C TRP A 3 9.00 -6.04 -14.54
N GLY A 4 8.71 -5.11 -13.62
CA GLY A 4 9.61 -4.83 -12.51
C GLY A 4 8.94 -4.16 -11.31
N ASN A 5 9.65 -4.22 -10.18
CA ASN A 5 9.25 -3.50 -8.97
C ASN A 5 9.85 -2.09 -8.98
N ILE A 6 9.03 -1.10 -8.66
CA ILE A 6 9.43 0.30 -8.61
C ILE A 6 8.92 0.97 -7.33
N ARG A 7 9.44 2.15 -7.05
CA ARG A 7 8.80 3.12 -6.15
C ARG A 7 8.11 4.16 -7.03
N PHE A 8 6.91 4.59 -6.68
CA PHE A 8 6.18 5.60 -7.45
C PHE A 8 6.79 7.00 -7.25
N GLU A 9 8.04 7.16 -7.66
CA GLU A 9 8.82 8.38 -7.52
C GLU A 9 8.47 9.41 -8.63
N LYS A 10 8.63 10.68 -8.31
CA LYS A 10 8.35 11.80 -9.23
C LYS A 10 9.17 11.78 -10.52
N THR A 11 10.25 11.00 -10.55
CA THR A 11 11.11 10.81 -11.73
C THR A 11 10.41 10.05 -12.87
N PHE A 12 9.36 9.30 -12.57
CA PHE A 12 8.54 8.65 -13.61
C PHE A 12 7.61 9.67 -14.26
N THR A 13 8.19 10.43 -15.22
CA THR A 13 7.41 11.35 -16.05
C THR A 13 6.64 10.59 -17.14
N PRO A 14 5.60 11.17 -17.76
CA PRO A 14 4.89 10.55 -18.88
C PRO A 14 5.81 10.14 -20.04
N GLU A 15 6.87 10.92 -20.31
CA GLU A 15 7.88 10.63 -21.34
C GLU A 15 8.66 9.37 -20.98
N LEU A 16 9.13 9.25 -19.72
CA LEU A 16 9.86 8.07 -19.25
C LEU A 16 8.96 6.84 -19.27
N CYS A 17 7.69 6.95 -18.84
CA CYS A 17 6.75 5.82 -18.88
C CYS A 17 6.53 5.33 -20.33
N ARG A 18 6.38 6.22 -21.30
CA ARG A 18 6.30 5.85 -22.73
C ARG A 18 7.57 5.15 -23.22
N LEU A 19 8.74 5.66 -22.84
CA LEU A 19 10.02 5.02 -23.20
C LEU A 19 10.14 3.62 -22.63
N LEU A 20 9.72 3.41 -21.37
CA LEU A 20 9.70 2.10 -20.74
C LEU A 20 8.74 1.16 -21.47
N ALA A 21 7.54 1.60 -21.83
CA ALA A 21 6.62 0.83 -22.65
C ALA A 21 7.22 0.41 -23.99
N GLN A 22 7.87 1.34 -24.71
CA GLN A 22 8.56 1.07 -25.97
C GLN A 22 9.71 0.07 -25.81
N SER A 23 10.36 0.01 -24.64
CA SER A 23 11.40 -0.98 -24.32
C SER A 23 10.84 -2.38 -24.02
N GLY A 24 9.52 -2.56 -24.04
CA GLY A 24 8.85 -3.82 -23.78
C GLY A 24 8.39 -4.01 -22.32
N CYS A 25 8.33 -2.93 -21.53
CA CYS A 25 7.72 -2.97 -20.20
C CYS A 25 6.21 -3.16 -20.34
N ILE A 26 5.69 -4.26 -19.79
CA ILE A 26 4.25 -4.57 -19.83
C ILE A 26 3.55 -4.29 -18.50
N ALA A 27 4.30 -4.29 -17.40
CA ALA A 27 3.75 -4.04 -16.08
C ALA A 27 4.81 -3.52 -15.11
N VAL A 28 4.35 -2.77 -14.10
CA VAL A 28 5.15 -2.38 -12.93
C VAL A 28 4.38 -2.69 -11.66
N SER A 29 5.11 -3.06 -10.60
CA SER A 29 4.56 -3.22 -9.26
C SER A 29 5.19 -2.20 -8.32
N GLY A 30 4.38 -1.55 -7.49
CA GLY A 30 4.89 -0.54 -6.56
C GLY A 30 4.04 -0.38 -5.31
N GLY A 31 4.66 0.18 -4.25
CA GLY A 31 4.00 0.43 -2.98
C GLY A 31 3.25 1.75 -2.98
N LEU A 32 1.91 1.71 -3.00
CA LEU A 32 1.07 2.80 -2.52
C LEU A 32 1.03 2.78 -0.99
N GLU A 33 1.12 1.58 -0.40
CA GLU A 33 1.02 1.29 1.03
C GLU A 33 -0.35 1.69 1.58
N VAL A 34 -0.45 2.85 2.21
CA VAL A 34 -1.70 3.41 2.76
C VAL A 34 -1.98 4.73 2.06
N ALA A 35 -3.20 4.95 1.60
CA ALA A 35 -3.57 6.24 0.99
C ALA A 35 -3.85 7.32 2.05
N SER A 36 -2.86 7.55 2.91
CA SER A 36 -2.82 8.61 3.93
C SER A 36 -1.44 9.25 3.94
N ASP A 37 -1.37 10.53 3.59
CA ASP A 37 -0.09 11.27 3.59
C ASP A 37 0.53 11.33 4.99
N ARG A 38 -0.28 11.36 6.05
CA ARG A 38 0.18 11.26 7.44
C ARG A 38 0.94 9.96 7.68
N LEU A 39 0.39 8.84 7.28
CA LEU A 39 1.00 7.52 7.47
C LEU A 39 2.19 7.33 6.53
N LEU A 40 2.12 7.77 5.28
CA LEU A 40 3.26 7.74 4.35
C LEU A 40 4.46 8.53 4.87
N ALA A 41 4.23 9.72 5.45
CA ALA A 41 5.27 10.51 6.10
C ALA A 41 5.85 9.77 7.32
N ARG A 42 4.99 9.16 8.15
CA ARG A 42 5.39 8.39 9.32
C ARG A 42 6.22 7.15 8.96
N MET A 43 5.89 6.51 7.85
CA MET A 43 6.65 5.39 7.25
C MET A 43 7.95 5.86 6.57
N LYS A 44 8.15 7.17 6.40
CA LYS A 44 9.28 7.76 5.65
C LYS A 44 9.35 7.23 4.20
N LYS A 45 8.20 7.06 3.54
CA LYS A 45 8.13 6.52 2.18
C LYS A 45 8.63 7.50 1.12
N GLY A 46 8.62 8.81 1.40
CA GLY A 46 9.09 9.84 0.47
C GLY A 46 8.18 10.06 -0.75
N VAL A 47 6.96 9.57 -0.68
CA VAL A 47 5.90 9.77 -1.69
C VAL A 47 4.64 10.29 -1.03
N THR A 48 3.77 10.92 -1.80
CA THR A 48 2.43 11.34 -1.38
C THR A 48 1.37 10.58 -2.18
N VAL A 49 0.14 10.55 -1.66
CA VAL A 49 -1.00 9.92 -2.35
C VAL A 49 -1.20 10.54 -3.74
N ALA A 50 -1.17 11.87 -3.84
CA ALA A 50 -1.30 12.58 -5.10
C ALA A 50 -0.16 12.27 -6.09
N GLN A 51 1.06 12.07 -5.59
CA GLN A 51 2.19 11.66 -6.44
C GLN A 51 1.99 10.26 -6.99
N VAL A 52 1.56 9.32 -6.15
CA VAL A 52 1.28 7.95 -6.59
C VAL A 52 0.22 7.95 -7.68
N ALA A 53 -0.90 8.67 -7.51
CA ALA A 53 -1.95 8.78 -8.52
C ALA A 53 -1.42 9.30 -9.87
N ARG A 54 -0.58 10.35 -9.85
CA ARG A 54 0.02 10.88 -11.09
C ARG A 54 0.94 9.88 -11.78
N VAL A 55 1.76 9.17 -11.01
CA VAL A 55 2.74 8.21 -11.58
C VAL A 55 2.02 6.98 -12.12
N THR A 56 1.05 6.44 -11.38
CA THR A 56 0.26 5.28 -11.85
C THR A 56 -0.54 5.63 -13.09
N ARG A 57 -1.12 6.84 -13.16
CA ARG A 57 -1.78 7.34 -14.36
C ARG A 57 -0.83 7.43 -15.55
N ALA A 58 0.38 7.95 -15.36
CA ALA A 58 1.37 8.06 -16.44
C ALA A 58 1.79 6.69 -17.02
N PHE A 59 1.92 5.66 -16.17
CA PHE A 59 2.15 4.29 -16.63
C PHE A 59 0.95 3.72 -17.39
N SER A 60 -0.25 3.89 -16.85
CA SER A 60 -1.48 3.42 -17.48
C SER A 60 -1.71 4.06 -18.85
N ASP A 61 -1.52 5.40 -18.97
CA ASP A 61 -1.61 6.12 -20.22
C ASP A 61 -0.55 5.68 -21.25
N ALA A 62 0.58 5.14 -20.79
CA ALA A 62 1.60 4.53 -21.64
C ALA A 62 1.31 3.08 -22.02
N GLY A 63 0.19 2.49 -21.56
CA GLY A 63 -0.17 1.10 -21.82
C GLY A 63 0.54 0.07 -20.90
N VAL A 64 1.16 0.53 -19.81
CA VAL A 64 1.83 -0.33 -18.83
C VAL A 64 0.89 -0.60 -17.67
N GLN A 65 0.62 -1.85 -17.38
CA GLN A 65 -0.22 -2.23 -16.24
C GLN A 65 0.46 -1.93 -14.91
N VAL A 66 -0.33 -1.49 -13.93
CA VAL A 66 0.18 -1.15 -12.60
C VAL A 66 -0.44 -2.10 -11.56
N HIS A 67 0.43 -2.77 -10.80
CA HIS A 67 0.06 -3.52 -9.60
C HIS A 67 0.43 -2.72 -8.35
N ALA A 68 -0.52 -2.48 -7.46
CA ALA A 68 -0.31 -1.73 -6.23
C ALA A 68 -0.15 -2.64 -5.01
N TYR A 69 0.98 -2.55 -4.32
CA TYR A 69 1.10 -3.09 -2.96
C TYR A 69 0.44 -2.11 -1.99
N LEU A 70 -0.51 -2.63 -1.23
CA LEU A 70 -1.32 -1.91 -0.27
C LEU A 70 -1.08 -2.46 1.13
N MET A 71 -1.19 -1.62 2.15
CA MET A 71 -0.97 -2.02 3.53
C MET A 71 -2.09 -1.49 4.42
N TYR A 72 -2.42 -2.23 5.46
CA TYR A 72 -3.30 -1.80 6.54
C TYR A 72 -2.74 -2.23 7.90
N GLY A 73 -3.22 -1.63 8.98
CA GLY A 73 -2.78 -1.95 10.33
C GLY A 73 -1.41 -1.38 10.69
N PHE A 74 -0.94 -0.34 10.00
CA PHE A 74 0.25 0.38 10.43
C PHE A 74 -0.01 1.07 11.79
N PRO A 75 0.98 1.13 12.71
CA PRO A 75 0.82 1.75 14.01
C PRO A 75 0.12 3.12 13.96
N THR A 76 -0.89 3.28 14.78
CA THR A 76 -1.76 4.46 14.88
C THR A 76 -2.71 4.71 13.70
N GLN A 77 -2.84 3.78 12.77
CA GLN A 77 -3.82 3.88 11.70
C GLN A 77 -5.24 3.77 12.28
N THR A 78 -6.08 4.75 11.96
CA THR A 78 -7.48 4.77 12.37
C THR A 78 -8.39 4.01 11.40
N VAL A 79 -9.60 3.67 11.87
CA VAL A 79 -10.65 3.10 10.98
C VAL A 79 -10.95 4.07 9.83
N ALA A 80 -11.08 5.36 10.12
CA ALA A 80 -11.36 6.37 9.10
C ALA A 80 -10.27 6.40 8.02
N GLU A 81 -8.99 6.35 8.40
CA GLU A 81 -7.88 6.28 7.43
C GLU A 81 -7.89 4.98 6.61
N THR A 82 -8.36 3.87 7.18
CA THR A 82 -8.51 2.62 6.44
C THR A 82 -9.62 2.72 5.41
N VAL A 83 -10.77 3.30 5.77
CA VAL A 83 -11.90 3.54 4.88
C VAL A 83 -11.52 4.53 3.77
N ASP A 84 -10.88 5.65 4.13
CA ASP A 84 -10.39 6.64 3.16
C ASP A 84 -9.37 6.03 2.19
N SER A 85 -8.48 5.15 2.69
CA SER A 85 -7.52 4.44 1.86
C SER A 85 -8.21 3.51 0.87
N LEU A 86 -9.24 2.78 1.29
CA LEU A 86 -10.01 1.91 0.40
C LEU A 86 -10.77 2.72 -0.66
N GLU A 87 -11.38 3.85 -0.28
CA GLU A 87 -12.04 4.75 -1.22
C GLU A 87 -11.07 5.29 -2.28
N TYR A 88 -9.86 5.66 -1.86
CA TYR A 88 -8.85 6.12 -2.79
C TYR A 88 -8.42 5.02 -3.77
N VAL A 89 -8.26 3.80 -3.27
CA VAL A 89 -7.95 2.63 -4.11
C VAL A 89 -9.08 2.37 -5.11
N ARG A 90 -10.35 2.46 -4.68
CA ARG A 90 -11.50 2.34 -5.57
C ARG A 90 -11.43 3.37 -6.71
N GLN A 91 -11.14 4.64 -6.39
CA GLN A 91 -11.00 5.70 -7.41
C GLN A 91 -9.85 5.41 -8.37
N LEU A 92 -8.71 4.90 -7.89
CA LEU A 92 -7.59 4.52 -8.77
C LEU A 92 -7.97 3.40 -9.76
N PHE A 93 -8.81 2.44 -9.33
CA PHE A 93 -9.37 1.43 -10.24
C PHE A 93 -10.37 2.03 -11.22
N LEU A 94 -11.32 2.85 -10.74
CA LEU A 94 -12.34 3.51 -11.57
C LEU A 94 -11.68 4.34 -12.67
N GLU A 95 -10.63 5.08 -12.34
CA GLU A 95 -9.86 5.90 -13.28
C GLU A 95 -8.87 5.10 -14.12
N GLY A 96 -8.78 3.78 -13.93
CA GLY A 96 -7.83 2.94 -14.66
C GLY A 96 -6.35 3.20 -14.36
N CYS A 97 -6.04 3.84 -13.22
CA CYS A 97 -4.67 4.10 -12.80
C CYS A 97 -3.93 2.85 -12.33
N ILE A 98 -4.66 1.88 -11.80
CA ILE A 98 -4.13 0.57 -11.36
C ILE A 98 -4.98 -0.56 -11.94
N ALA A 99 -4.35 -1.66 -12.28
CA ALA A 99 -5.01 -2.85 -12.85
C ALA A 99 -5.21 -3.96 -11.80
N SER A 100 -4.39 -3.97 -10.76
CA SER A 100 -4.49 -4.96 -9.68
C SER A 100 -3.81 -4.45 -8.42
N GLY A 101 -4.04 -5.14 -7.31
CA GLY A 101 -3.40 -4.81 -6.05
C GLY A 101 -3.46 -5.96 -5.05
N PHE A 102 -2.77 -5.79 -3.94
CA PHE A 102 -2.82 -6.71 -2.82
C PHE A 102 -2.70 -5.97 -1.50
N PHE A 103 -3.59 -6.24 -0.55
CA PHE A 103 -3.53 -5.70 0.81
C PHE A 103 -2.72 -6.62 1.72
N HIS A 104 -1.64 -6.07 2.28
CA HIS A 104 -0.85 -6.71 3.33
C HIS A 104 -1.21 -6.12 4.69
N ARG A 105 -1.37 -6.98 5.70
CA ARG A 105 -1.33 -6.49 7.08
C ARG A 105 0.08 -6.06 7.43
N PHE A 106 0.21 -4.93 8.11
CA PHE A 106 1.51 -4.50 8.62
C PHE A 106 2.10 -5.54 9.58
N THR A 107 3.34 -5.93 9.32
CA THR A 107 4.12 -6.82 10.17
C THR A 107 5.32 -6.06 10.72
N CYS A 108 5.42 -5.98 12.04
CA CYS A 108 6.58 -5.41 12.69
C CYS A 108 7.74 -6.41 12.63
N THR A 109 8.88 -6.01 12.05
CA THR A 109 10.07 -6.85 12.03
C THR A 109 11.15 -6.28 12.94
N VAL A 110 12.05 -7.14 13.44
CA VAL A 110 13.15 -6.77 14.35
C VAL A 110 13.97 -5.60 13.83
N HIS A 111 14.24 -5.57 12.52
CA HIS A 111 15.09 -4.57 11.90
C HIS A 111 14.34 -3.38 11.30
N SER A 112 13.00 -3.39 11.36
CA SER A 112 12.19 -2.26 10.90
C SER A 112 12.36 -1.05 11.81
N PRO A 113 12.08 0.17 11.31
CA PRO A 113 12.07 1.36 12.16
C PRO A 113 11.15 1.23 13.39
N VAL A 114 9.99 0.57 13.23
CA VAL A 114 9.04 0.30 14.32
C VAL A 114 9.64 -0.67 15.34
N GLY A 115 10.31 -1.73 14.90
CA GLY A 115 10.95 -2.71 15.78
C GLY A 115 12.14 -2.14 16.55
N ARG A 116 12.86 -1.18 15.96
CA ARG A 116 14.04 -0.55 16.59
C ARG A 116 13.66 0.57 17.57
N ASP A 117 12.59 1.29 17.30
CA ASP A 117 12.13 2.41 18.13
C ASP A 117 10.59 2.38 18.24
N PRO A 118 10.03 1.39 18.96
CA PRO A 118 8.60 1.22 19.07
C PRO A 118 7.91 2.43 19.74
N ALA A 119 8.59 3.10 20.66
CA ALA A 119 8.05 4.27 21.34
C ALA A 119 7.77 5.43 20.38
N ALA A 120 8.63 5.68 19.39
CA ALA A 120 8.41 6.69 18.35
C ALA A 120 7.18 6.39 17.49
N TYR A 121 6.75 5.14 17.44
CA TYR A 121 5.56 4.70 16.70
C TYR A 121 4.34 4.47 17.60
N GLY A 122 4.47 4.70 18.91
CA GLY A 122 3.37 4.59 19.88
C GLY A 122 2.91 3.16 20.12
N VAL A 123 3.77 2.17 19.92
CA VAL A 123 3.45 0.75 20.15
C VAL A 123 4.30 0.14 21.25
N THR A 124 3.81 -0.95 21.83
CA THR A 124 4.55 -1.76 22.80
C THR A 124 4.83 -3.13 22.18
N LEU A 125 6.10 -3.53 22.11
CA LEU A 125 6.46 -4.85 21.59
C LEU A 125 6.13 -5.94 22.59
N LEU A 126 5.63 -7.07 22.09
CA LEU A 126 5.36 -8.24 22.89
C LEU A 126 6.66 -9.04 23.13
N PRO A 127 6.77 -9.74 24.27
CA PRO A 127 7.91 -10.60 24.55
C PRO A 127 8.12 -11.66 23.46
N GLN A 128 9.36 -11.79 23.01
CA GLN A 128 9.70 -12.83 22.04
C GLN A 128 9.91 -14.17 22.74
N PRO A 129 9.27 -15.26 22.26
CA PRO A 129 9.55 -16.60 22.79
C PRO A 129 11.03 -16.97 22.55
N LYS A 130 11.68 -17.44 23.60
CA LYS A 130 13.05 -17.93 23.51
C LYS A 130 13.14 -19.23 22.68
N GLY A 131 14.24 -19.44 21.99
CA GLY A 131 14.59 -20.73 21.40
C GLY A 131 14.01 -21.04 20.02
N ARG A 132 13.51 -20.06 19.27
CA ARG A 132 13.08 -20.28 17.88
C ARG A 132 14.09 -19.70 16.89
N PHE A 133 14.47 -20.53 15.93
CA PHE A 133 15.31 -20.13 14.81
C PHE A 133 14.56 -19.14 13.88
N ALA A 134 15.25 -18.11 13.40
CA ALA A 134 14.78 -17.19 12.37
C ALA A 134 13.40 -16.53 12.63
N ARG A 135 13.19 -15.92 13.80
CA ARG A 135 12.04 -15.05 14.03
C ARG A 135 12.40 -13.61 13.68
N ASN A 136 11.86 -13.17 12.54
CA ASN A 136 11.97 -11.78 12.12
C ASN A 136 10.77 -10.93 12.60
N ASP A 137 9.60 -11.54 12.74
CA ASP A 137 8.35 -10.86 13.06
C ASP A 137 8.16 -10.75 14.57
N ILE A 138 7.82 -9.55 15.04
CA ILE A 138 7.59 -9.23 16.45
C ILE A 138 6.13 -8.85 16.62
N GLY A 139 5.45 -9.51 17.58
CA GLY A 139 4.13 -9.08 18.01
C GLY A 139 4.20 -7.71 18.70
N PHE A 140 3.19 -6.90 18.51
CA PHE A 140 3.08 -5.59 19.17
C PHE A 140 1.63 -5.29 19.53
N VAL A 141 1.46 -4.37 20.47
CA VAL A 141 0.16 -3.80 20.85
C VAL A 141 0.12 -2.36 20.35
N ASP A 142 -0.89 -2.06 19.55
CA ASP A 142 -1.25 -0.70 19.14
C ASP A 142 -2.37 -0.20 20.07
N PRO A 143 -2.19 0.93 20.80
CA PRO A 143 -3.21 1.45 21.70
C PRO A 143 -4.44 2.03 21.00
N SER A 144 -4.45 2.12 19.66
CA SER A 144 -5.63 2.60 18.89
C SER A 144 -6.88 1.74 19.10
N GLY A 145 -6.72 0.48 19.50
CA GLY A 145 -7.83 -0.45 19.73
C GLY A 145 -8.58 -0.87 18.45
N VAL A 146 -8.05 -0.57 17.28
CA VAL A 146 -8.66 -0.93 16.00
C VAL A 146 -8.50 -2.42 15.72
N ASP A 147 -9.61 -3.11 15.44
CA ASP A 147 -9.59 -4.49 14.95
C ASP A 147 -9.22 -4.51 13.46
N HIS A 148 -7.92 -4.54 13.21
CA HIS A 148 -7.39 -4.57 11.84
C HIS A 148 -7.64 -5.92 11.14
N ASP A 149 -7.89 -7.02 11.87
CA ASP A 149 -8.15 -8.33 11.26
C ASP A 149 -9.54 -8.34 10.62
N ALA A 150 -10.55 -7.85 11.33
CA ALA A 150 -11.90 -7.69 10.78
C ALA A 150 -11.91 -6.77 9.55
N LEU A 151 -11.14 -5.67 9.57
CA LEU A 151 -11.02 -4.77 8.42
C LEU A 151 -10.32 -5.46 7.24
N GLY A 152 -9.33 -6.33 7.50
CA GLY A 152 -8.55 -7.00 6.46
C GLY A 152 -9.37 -7.88 5.53
N GLU A 153 -10.37 -8.59 6.05
CA GLU A 153 -11.28 -9.40 5.24
C GLU A 153 -12.13 -8.53 4.31
N ALA A 154 -12.66 -7.42 4.83
CA ALA A 154 -13.44 -6.47 4.05
C ALA A 154 -12.59 -5.81 2.95
N LEU A 155 -11.37 -5.38 3.27
CA LEU A 155 -10.43 -4.80 2.31
C LEU A 155 -10.10 -5.77 1.18
N SER A 156 -9.85 -7.05 1.50
CA SER A 156 -9.50 -8.08 0.52
C SER A 156 -10.69 -8.38 -0.41
N THR A 157 -11.90 -8.45 0.15
CA THR A 157 -13.13 -8.66 -0.63
C THR A 157 -13.41 -7.48 -1.56
N ALA A 158 -13.30 -6.25 -1.04
CA ALA A 158 -13.52 -5.05 -1.84
C ALA A 158 -12.51 -4.95 -2.99
N LEU A 159 -11.22 -5.19 -2.70
CA LEU A 159 -10.16 -5.16 -3.70
C LEU A 159 -10.39 -6.20 -4.80
N TYR A 160 -10.77 -7.42 -4.43
CA TYR A 160 -11.13 -8.47 -5.40
C TYR A 160 -12.26 -7.99 -6.32
N ASN A 161 -13.30 -7.39 -5.76
CA ASN A 161 -14.42 -6.85 -6.54
C ASN A 161 -13.95 -5.74 -7.50
N TYR A 162 -13.10 -4.82 -7.06
CA TYR A 162 -12.57 -3.74 -7.90
C TYR A 162 -11.73 -4.26 -9.05
N MET A 163 -10.89 -5.27 -8.83
CA MET A 163 -10.11 -5.93 -9.90
C MET A 163 -11.00 -6.56 -10.98
N HIS A 164 -12.27 -6.87 -10.66
CA HIS A 164 -13.26 -7.43 -11.60
C HIS A 164 -14.29 -6.39 -12.07
N GLY A 165 -14.06 -5.11 -11.82
CA GLY A 165 -14.98 -4.03 -12.22
C GLY A 165 -16.28 -3.97 -11.44
N VAL A 166 -16.36 -4.64 -10.29
CA VAL A 166 -17.57 -4.70 -9.46
C VAL A 166 -17.54 -3.60 -8.41
N ALA A 167 -18.66 -2.90 -8.23
CA ALA A 167 -18.90 -1.86 -7.22
C ALA A 167 -17.98 -0.63 -7.32
N LEU A 168 -17.37 -0.38 -8.48
CA LEU A 168 -16.55 0.80 -8.71
C LEU A 168 -17.31 2.12 -8.60
N GLU A 169 -18.61 2.12 -8.88
CA GLU A 169 -19.48 3.30 -8.82
C GLU A 169 -20.03 3.61 -7.42
N ARG A 170 -19.68 2.81 -6.41
CA ARG A 170 -20.18 2.97 -5.04
C ARG A 170 -19.10 3.52 -4.14
N ASP A 171 -19.30 4.72 -3.59
CA ASP A 171 -18.46 5.27 -2.53
C ASP A 171 -18.43 4.33 -1.32
N VAL A 172 -17.27 4.20 -0.71
CA VAL A 172 -17.05 3.34 0.47
C VAL A 172 -17.46 4.04 1.77
N ARG A 173 -17.56 5.37 1.77
CA ARG A 173 -17.89 6.20 2.94
C ARG A 173 -19.35 6.21 3.28
#